data_7ec4723ed975d27c42befa104a55f0ea
#
_entry.id   7ec4723ed975d27c42befa104a55f0ea
#
_cell.length_a   1.000
_cell.length_b   1.000
_cell.length_c   1.000
_cell.angle_alpha   90.00
_cell.angle_beta   90.00
_cell.angle_gamma   90.00
#
_symmetry.space_group_name_H-M   'P 1'
#
loop_
_entity.id
_entity.type
_entity.pdbx_description
1 polymer ?
#
loop_
_entity_poly.entity_id
_entity_poly.type
_entity_poly.pdbx_seq_one_letter_code
_entity_poly.pdbx_strand_id
1 'polypeptide(L)'
;MDTETRRRARGSLGARGSLAFLIVCAVGFAAPAAAQWRELAPGLDLAEFPAEEGGPSAIRVVRADPVRWEPVLLCASAPGQGTLRSTGEWCEAEGLAAAVNASMYQKDYLTSTAHLRHDGHVNNSYVSKDNTVLLFDPLDDADPPLTLLDRTCEDLDAAAARYRTAVQGIRMVSCRGNNVWSPQDRRASVACLGVDGAGRLLLIHCRAELSVHDLTARLLALPLDLRRCQYAEGGKQAQLSVRAGGVSEDWTGRMRGIFGQDVSVSGWPVPNVVG
;
A
#
# COMPACT_ATOMS: atom_id res chain seq x y z
N MET A 1 -94.44 -20.24 -50.38
CA MET A 1 -94.98 -18.94 -50.46
C MET A 1 -94.13 -18.15 -49.47
N ASP A 2 -93.45 -17.20 -49.99
CA ASP A 2 -92.64 -16.18 -49.38
C ASP A 2 -91.48 -16.52 -48.47
N THR A 3 -90.36 -16.50 -49.07
CA THR A 3 -89.00 -16.60 -48.41
C THR A 3 -88.42 -15.22 -48.39
N GLU A 4 -88.24 -14.64 -47.22
CA GLU A 4 -87.64 -13.36 -47.00
C GLU A 4 -86.13 -13.51 -46.63
N THR A 5 -85.29 -12.91 -47.45
CA THR A 5 -83.84 -12.99 -47.39
C THR A 5 -83.35 -11.91 -46.43
N ARG A 6 -82.73 -12.34 -45.29
CA ARG A 6 -82.03 -11.39 -44.44
C ARG A 6 -80.52 -11.42 -44.71
N ARG A 7 -80.02 -10.31 -45.16
CA ARG A 7 -78.59 -9.99 -45.27
C ARG A 7 -77.98 -9.78 -43.86
N ARG A 8 -76.92 -10.54 -43.54
CA ARG A 8 -76.11 -10.27 -42.37
C ARG A 8 -74.92 -9.41 -42.76
N ALA A 9 -74.77 -8.29 -42.06
CA ALA A 9 -73.58 -7.41 -42.13
C ALA A 9 -72.44 -8.09 -41.36
N ARG A 10 -71.27 -8.16 -42.01
CA ARG A 10 -70.00 -8.57 -41.36
C ARG A 10 -69.37 -7.35 -40.69
N GLY A 11 -69.29 -7.36 -39.34
CA GLY A 11 -68.50 -6.45 -38.56
C GLY A 11 -67.01 -6.85 -38.60
N SER A 12 -66.14 -5.93 -38.96
CA SER A 12 -64.71 -6.11 -38.92
C SER A 12 -64.21 -5.93 -37.49
N LEU A 13 -63.63 -6.97 -36.91
CA LEU A 13 -62.88 -6.87 -35.65
C LEU A 13 -61.52 -6.24 -35.95
N GLY A 14 -61.32 -5.02 -35.47
CA GLY A 14 -60.02 -4.38 -35.44
C GLY A 14 -59.12 -5.02 -34.38
N ALA A 15 -58.03 -5.65 -34.81
CA ALA A 15 -56.98 -6.15 -33.95
C ALA A 15 -56.20 -4.96 -33.35
N ARG A 16 -56.37 -4.70 -32.07
CA ARG A 16 -55.52 -3.81 -31.30
C ARG A 16 -54.24 -4.55 -30.95
N GLY A 17 -53.17 -4.27 -31.74
CA GLY A 17 -51.84 -4.73 -31.42
C GLY A 17 -51.27 -3.93 -30.23
N SER A 18 -51.16 -4.54 -29.07
CA SER A 18 -50.39 -3.99 -27.94
C SER A 18 -48.91 -4.15 -28.21
N LEU A 19 -48.25 -3.05 -28.50
CA LEU A 19 -46.78 -2.95 -28.60
C LEU A 19 -46.22 -2.98 -27.19
N ALA A 20 -45.74 -4.13 -26.72
CA ALA A 20 -44.99 -4.24 -25.45
C ALA A 20 -43.58 -3.68 -25.67
N PHE A 21 -43.30 -2.51 -25.11
CA PHE A 21 -41.94 -1.94 -25.03
C PHE A 21 -41.16 -2.71 -23.99
N LEU A 22 -40.25 -3.56 -24.43
CA LEU A 22 -39.22 -4.17 -23.56
C LEU A 22 -38.18 -3.11 -23.24
N ILE A 23 -38.24 -2.53 -22.03
CA ILE A 23 -37.18 -1.70 -21.48
C ILE A 23 -36.07 -2.65 -21.01
N VAL A 24 -35.05 -2.83 -21.85
CA VAL A 24 -33.81 -3.49 -21.44
C VAL A 24 -33.04 -2.49 -20.58
N CYS A 25 -33.13 -2.62 -19.25
CA CYS A 25 -32.23 -1.94 -18.33
C CYS A 25 -30.83 -2.52 -18.53
N ALA A 26 -29.99 -1.84 -19.30
CA ALA A 26 -28.57 -2.11 -19.33
C ALA A 26 -27.99 -1.76 -17.95
N VAL A 27 -27.80 -2.76 -17.09
CA VAL A 27 -26.99 -2.63 -15.87
C VAL A 27 -25.55 -2.45 -16.36
N GLY A 28 -25.14 -1.22 -16.48
CA GLY A 28 -23.73 -0.88 -16.74
C GLY A 28 -22.90 -1.35 -15.54
N PHE A 29 -22.21 -2.48 -15.64
CA PHE A 29 -21.12 -2.77 -14.75
C PHE A 29 -20.06 -1.70 -14.99
N ALA A 30 -19.92 -0.75 -14.06
CA ALA A 30 -18.77 0.13 -14.03
C ALA A 30 -17.55 -0.76 -13.84
N ALA A 31 -16.71 -0.88 -14.86
CA ALA A 31 -15.42 -1.51 -14.72
C ALA A 31 -14.67 -0.81 -13.57
N PRO A 32 -13.99 -1.55 -12.67
CA PRO A 32 -13.18 -0.92 -11.64
C PRO A 32 -12.21 0.03 -12.33
N ALA A 33 -12.19 1.29 -11.88
CA ALA A 33 -11.28 2.28 -12.42
C ALA A 33 -9.86 1.67 -12.34
N ALA A 34 -9.27 1.43 -13.50
CA ALA A 34 -7.89 0.95 -13.57
C ALA A 34 -7.03 1.92 -12.76
N ALA A 35 -6.14 1.40 -11.93
CA ALA A 35 -5.21 2.22 -11.18
C ALA A 35 -4.49 3.15 -12.16
N GLN A 36 -4.66 4.45 -11.98
CA GLN A 36 -3.91 5.40 -12.77
C GLN A 36 -2.52 5.53 -12.15
N TRP A 37 -1.62 4.65 -12.55
CA TRP A 37 -0.22 4.77 -12.23
C TRP A 37 0.36 5.96 -13.01
N ARG A 38 0.90 6.93 -12.28
CA ARG A 38 1.68 8.02 -12.81
C ARG A 38 3.15 7.58 -12.79
N GLU A 39 3.76 7.46 -13.95
CA GLU A 39 5.19 7.27 -14.05
C GLU A 39 5.91 8.55 -13.60
N LEU A 40 6.78 8.41 -12.60
CA LEU A 40 7.64 9.47 -12.09
C LEU A 40 8.98 9.47 -12.82
N ALA A 41 9.49 8.26 -13.10
CA ALA A 41 10.67 7.97 -13.89
C ALA A 41 10.62 6.51 -14.34
N PRO A 42 11.43 6.06 -15.32
CA PRO A 42 11.44 4.69 -15.78
C PRO A 42 11.60 3.68 -14.63
N GLY A 43 10.56 2.89 -14.35
CA GLY A 43 10.52 1.91 -13.27
C GLY A 43 10.18 2.47 -11.88
N LEU A 44 9.76 3.73 -11.81
CA LEU A 44 9.26 4.35 -10.58
C LEU A 44 7.88 4.97 -10.85
N ASP A 45 6.86 4.46 -10.20
CA ASP A 45 5.48 4.88 -10.38
C ASP A 45 4.83 5.31 -9.08
N LEU A 46 3.89 6.24 -9.15
CA LEU A 46 3.02 6.66 -8.05
C LEU A 46 1.56 6.39 -8.41
N ALA A 47 0.79 5.84 -7.49
CA ALA A 47 -0.66 5.75 -7.60
C ALA A 47 -1.37 6.18 -6.33
N GLU A 48 -2.58 6.71 -6.49
CA GLU A 48 -3.48 7.04 -5.40
C GLU A 48 -4.79 6.27 -5.54
N PHE A 49 -5.25 5.68 -4.44
CA PHE A 49 -6.50 4.93 -4.38
C PHE A 49 -7.36 5.45 -3.24
N PRO A 50 -8.70 5.46 -3.37
CA PRO A 50 -9.55 5.79 -2.24
C PRO A 50 -9.31 4.83 -1.07
N ALA A 51 -9.07 5.37 0.12
CA ALA A 51 -8.95 4.55 1.32
C ALA A 51 -10.29 3.91 1.70
N GLU A 52 -11.38 4.68 1.53
CA GLU A 52 -12.76 4.25 1.74
C GLU A 52 -13.57 4.63 0.50
N GLU A 53 -14.66 3.92 0.23
CA GLU A 53 -15.52 4.21 -0.92
C GLU A 53 -16.16 5.61 -0.76
N GLY A 54 -15.88 6.49 -1.73
CA GLY A 54 -16.33 7.88 -1.68
C GLY A 54 -15.69 8.78 -0.63
N GLY A 55 -14.71 8.26 0.13
CA GLY A 55 -13.99 9.03 1.15
C GLY A 55 -12.93 9.97 0.58
N PRO A 56 -12.58 11.05 1.30
CA PRO A 56 -11.61 12.03 0.85
C PRO A 56 -10.15 11.59 1.01
N SER A 57 -9.90 10.54 1.79
CA SER A 57 -8.54 10.08 2.08
C SER A 57 -8.05 9.07 1.06
N ALA A 58 -6.78 9.17 0.69
CA ALA A 58 -6.14 8.27 -0.25
C ALA A 58 -5.15 7.31 0.42
N ILE A 59 -5.05 6.12 -0.17
CA ILE A 59 -3.89 5.23 -0.02
C ILE A 59 -2.93 5.60 -1.14
N ARG A 60 -1.70 5.94 -0.80
CA ARG A 60 -0.63 6.28 -1.74
C ARG A 60 0.35 5.15 -1.82
N VAL A 61 0.74 4.82 -3.04
CA VAL A 61 1.66 3.71 -3.30
C VAL A 61 2.71 4.19 -4.29
N VAL A 62 3.96 4.22 -3.84
CA VAL A 62 5.10 4.29 -4.74
C VAL A 62 5.54 2.88 -5.06
N ARG A 63 5.70 2.59 -6.34
CA ARG A 63 6.15 1.30 -6.84
C ARG A 63 7.50 1.47 -7.52
N ALA A 64 8.51 0.79 -7.04
CA ALA A 64 9.86 0.84 -7.55
C ALA A 64 10.31 -0.52 -8.09
N ASP A 65 10.84 -0.54 -9.31
CA ASP A 65 11.50 -1.69 -9.90
C ASP A 65 12.93 -1.78 -9.33
N PRO A 66 13.26 -2.80 -8.51
CA PRO A 66 14.54 -2.87 -7.81
C PRO A 66 15.74 -3.14 -8.73
N VAL A 67 15.51 -3.45 -10.00
CA VAL A 67 16.57 -3.55 -11.02
C VAL A 67 17.01 -2.16 -11.49
N ARG A 68 16.15 -1.16 -11.35
CA ARG A 68 16.40 0.23 -11.79
C ARG A 68 16.60 1.20 -10.64
N TRP A 69 16.00 0.91 -9.50
CA TRP A 69 15.99 1.74 -8.29
C TRP A 69 16.48 0.90 -7.13
N GLU A 70 17.70 1.16 -6.69
CA GLU A 70 18.31 0.47 -5.56
C GLU A 70 17.62 0.88 -4.26
N PRO A 71 17.01 -0.06 -3.52
CA PRO A 71 16.45 0.26 -2.20
C PRO A 71 17.57 0.46 -1.20
N VAL A 72 17.41 1.45 -0.32
CA VAL A 72 18.35 1.74 0.76
C VAL A 72 17.65 1.79 2.11
N LEU A 73 18.35 1.37 3.16
CA LEU A 73 17.94 1.55 4.55
C LEU A 73 18.82 2.61 5.19
N LEU A 74 18.21 3.67 5.70
CA LEU A 74 18.90 4.72 6.43
C LEU A 74 18.46 4.71 7.90
N CYS A 75 19.44 4.84 8.79
CA CYS A 75 19.24 4.85 10.24
C CYS A 75 19.97 6.05 10.86
N ALA A 76 19.28 6.85 11.66
CA ALA A 76 19.90 7.97 12.41
C ALA A 76 20.99 7.50 13.38
N SER A 77 20.93 6.22 13.80
CA SER A 77 21.96 5.59 14.65
C SER A 77 23.22 5.16 13.89
N ALA A 78 23.20 5.23 12.55
CA ALA A 78 24.37 4.86 11.75
C ALA A 78 25.48 5.92 11.86
N PRO A 79 26.75 5.53 11.75
CA PRO A 79 27.88 6.46 11.76
C PRO A 79 27.69 7.56 10.70
N GLY A 80 27.89 8.82 11.11
CA GLY A 80 27.75 9.98 10.24
C GLY A 80 26.34 10.53 10.06
N GLN A 81 25.29 9.80 10.46
CA GLN A 81 23.89 10.25 10.36
C GLN A 81 23.47 11.11 11.56
N GLY A 82 23.36 10.57 12.73
CA GLY A 82 23.20 11.27 14.02
C GLY A 82 21.93 12.12 14.23
N THR A 83 21.09 12.32 13.21
CA THR A 83 19.94 13.23 13.28
C THR A 83 18.65 12.53 12.88
N LEU A 84 17.61 12.69 13.69
CA LEU A 84 16.26 12.31 13.32
C LEU A 84 15.72 13.26 12.25
N ARG A 85 15.11 12.73 11.21
CA ARG A 85 14.54 13.49 10.08
C ARG A 85 13.15 12.95 9.75
N SER A 86 12.27 13.80 9.22
CA SER A 86 11.08 13.33 8.51
C SER A 86 11.47 12.57 7.25
N THR A 87 10.54 11.82 6.65
CA THR A 87 10.83 11.12 5.38
C THR A 87 11.23 12.09 4.26
N GLY A 88 10.64 13.31 4.24
CA GLY A 88 11.01 14.37 3.29
C GLY A 88 12.42 14.87 3.50
N GLU A 89 12.80 15.16 4.74
CA GLU A 89 14.16 15.58 5.09
C GLU A 89 15.19 14.46 4.81
N TRP A 90 14.83 13.18 4.98
CA TRP A 90 15.65 12.06 4.54
C TRP A 90 15.85 12.06 3.04
N CYS A 91 14.77 12.27 2.25
CA CYS A 91 14.88 12.38 0.80
C CYS A 91 15.83 13.50 0.38
N GLU A 92 15.73 14.66 1.00
CA GLU A 92 16.54 15.83 0.67
C GLU A 92 18.02 15.65 1.07
N ALA A 93 18.26 15.09 2.26
CA ALA A 93 19.61 14.90 2.77
C ALA A 93 20.40 13.83 2.00
N GLU A 94 19.72 12.77 1.57
CA GLU A 94 20.36 11.58 0.99
C GLU A 94 20.06 11.40 -0.52
N GLY A 95 19.32 12.34 -1.13
CA GLY A 95 19.01 12.30 -2.56
C GLY A 95 18.06 11.18 -2.96
N LEU A 96 17.12 10.77 -2.08
CA LEU A 96 16.19 9.69 -2.37
C LEU A 96 15.04 10.17 -3.25
N ALA A 97 14.63 9.33 -4.19
CA ALA A 97 13.44 9.56 -5.04
C ALA A 97 12.13 9.42 -4.26
N ALA A 98 12.10 8.55 -3.26
CA ALA A 98 11.01 8.37 -2.31
C ALA A 98 11.53 7.79 -1.00
N ALA A 99 10.78 7.97 0.10
CA ALA A 99 11.08 7.34 1.38
C ALA A 99 9.81 7.07 2.19
N VAL A 100 9.80 5.95 2.91
CA VAL A 100 8.77 5.54 3.85
C VAL A 100 9.41 5.08 5.17
N ASN A 101 8.66 5.06 6.27
CA ASN A 101 9.14 4.46 7.50
C ASN A 101 9.67 3.04 7.27
N ALA A 102 10.82 2.70 7.83
CA ALA A 102 11.34 1.34 7.78
C ALA A 102 10.69 0.44 8.83
N SER A 103 10.61 0.92 10.07
CA SER A 103 10.10 0.15 11.22
C SER A 103 9.64 1.05 12.35
N MET A 104 8.82 0.51 13.27
CA MET A 104 8.58 1.12 14.58
C MET A 104 9.88 1.19 15.38
N TYR A 105 9.94 2.12 16.34
CA TYR A 105 11.11 2.34 17.17
C TYR A 105 10.77 2.38 18.66
N GLN A 106 11.79 2.22 19.49
CA GLN A 106 11.69 2.18 20.94
C GLN A 106 11.58 3.59 21.53
N LYS A 107 11.48 3.66 22.86
CA LYS A 107 11.34 4.92 23.60
C LYS A 107 12.56 5.86 23.52
N ASP A 108 13.69 5.32 23.10
CA ASP A 108 14.94 6.09 22.85
C ASP A 108 14.87 6.90 21.53
N TYR A 109 13.84 6.68 20.72
CA TYR A 109 13.64 7.31 19.41
C TYR A 109 14.73 7.00 18.38
N LEU A 110 15.52 5.94 18.59
CA LEU A 110 16.62 5.55 17.71
C LEU A 110 16.58 4.07 17.33
N THR A 111 16.33 3.21 18.31
CA THR A 111 16.42 1.76 18.15
C THR A 111 15.10 1.21 17.61
N SER A 112 15.15 0.44 16.53
CA SER A 112 14.00 -0.33 16.02
C SER A 112 13.44 -1.27 17.08
N THR A 113 12.14 -1.59 17.03
CA THR A 113 11.52 -2.58 17.92
C THR A 113 11.90 -4.03 17.55
N ALA A 114 12.42 -4.26 16.35
CA ALA A 114 12.77 -5.56 15.82
C ALA A 114 14.10 -5.50 15.05
N HIS A 115 14.53 -6.63 14.50
CA HIS A 115 15.79 -6.73 13.78
C HIS A 115 15.88 -5.72 12.63
N LEU A 116 16.93 -4.91 12.67
CA LEU A 116 17.17 -3.88 11.67
C LEU A 116 18.68 -3.74 11.45
N ARG A 117 19.14 -4.03 10.23
CA ARG A 117 20.55 -3.87 9.84
C ARG A 117 20.69 -3.50 8.38
N HIS A 118 21.74 -2.80 8.05
CA HIS A 118 22.26 -2.62 6.69
C HIS A 118 23.78 -2.81 6.71
N ASP A 119 24.43 -2.74 5.56
CA ASP A 119 25.87 -2.96 5.45
C ASP A 119 26.67 -2.10 6.47
N GLY A 120 27.49 -2.77 7.27
CA GLY A 120 28.34 -2.15 8.29
C GLY A 120 27.62 -1.58 9.51
N HIS A 121 26.28 -1.63 9.62
CA HIS A 121 25.54 -1.10 10.77
C HIS A 121 24.38 -2.01 11.22
N VAL A 122 24.35 -2.32 12.52
CA VAL A 122 23.24 -3.02 13.17
C VAL A 122 22.54 -2.06 14.12
N ASN A 123 21.35 -1.58 13.73
CA ASN A 123 20.52 -0.74 14.60
C ASN A 123 19.91 -1.55 15.75
N ASN A 124 19.37 -2.74 15.44
CA ASN A 124 18.89 -3.68 16.44
C ASN A 124 19.15 -5.13 15.99
N SER A 125 19.86 -5.89 16.81
CA SER A 125 20.13 -7.31 16.55
C SER A 125 19.00 -8.25 17.00
N TYR A 126 18.00 -7.76 17.74
CA TYR A 126 16.92 -8.57 18.30
C TYR A 126 15.95 -9.03 17.21
N VAL A 127 15.95 -10.33 16.92
CA VAL A 127 14.95 -10.96 16.06
C VAL A 127 13.67 -11.18 16.86
N SER A 128 12.68 -10.36 16.62
CA SER A 128 11.39 -10.41 17.31
C SER A 128 10.54 -11.60 16.84
N LYS A 129 9.36 -11.77 17.44
CA LYS A 129 8.36 -12.76 17.01
C LYS A 129 7.67 -12.41 15.69
N ASP A 130 7.90 -11.22 15.14
CA ASP A 130 7.28 -10.75 13.91
C ASP A 130 7.74 -11.58 12.71
N ASN A 131 6.81 -11.90 11.83
CA ASN A 131 6.99 -12.98 10.86
C ASN A 131 7.45 -12.54 9.47
N THR A 132 7.67 -11.23 9.23
CA THR A 132 8.17 -10.75 7.94
C THR A 132 9.49 -10.03 8.07
N VAL A 133 10.34 -10.21 7.07
CA VAL A 133 11.62 -9.50 6.95
C VAL A 133 11.81 -9.10 5.50
N LEU A 134 11.88 -7.79 5.23
CA LEU A 134 12.33 -7.27 3.95
C LEU A 134 13.85 -7.39 3.88
N LEU A 135 14.33 -8.13 2.90
CA LEU A 135 15.74 -8.36 2.62
C LEU A 135 16.08 -7.74 1.26
N PHE A 136 17.17 -7.00 1.18
CA PHE A 136 17.69 -6.42 -0.07
C PHE A 136 19.19 -6.20 0.03
N ASP A 137 19.80 -5.69 -1.04
CA ASP A 137 21.25 -5.59 -1.17
C ASP A 137 21.90 -7.00 -1.06
N PRO A 138 21.70 -7.86 -2.11
CA PRO A 138 22.18 -9.23 -2.10
C PRO A 138 23.72 -9.28 -2.12
N LEU A 139 24.27 -10.37 -1.54
CA LEU A 139 25.70 -10.65 -1.58
C LEU A 139 26.15 -11.25 -2.91
N ASP A 140 25.23 -11.85 -3.67
CA ASP A 140 25.44 -12.46 -4.98
C ASP A 140 24.39 -11.91 -5.95
N ASP A 141 24.80 -11.44 -7.12
CA ASP A 141 23.94 -10.91 -8.17
C ASP A 141 22.96 -11.97 -8.73
N ALA A 142 23.17 -13.24 -8.46
CA ALA A 142 22.24 -14.32 -8.79
C ALA A 142 21.00 -14.35 -7.87
N ASP A 143 21.07 -13.72 -6.71
CA ASP A 143 19.94 -13.59 -5.80
C ASP A 143 19.00 -12.45 -6.26
N PRO A 144 17.69 -12.54 -5.97
CA PRO A 144 16.76 -11.44 -6.25
C PRO A 144 17.24 -10.12 -5.59
N PRO A 145 17.11 -8.96 -6.26
CA PRO A 145 17.52 -7.66 -5.69
C PRO A 145 16.87 -7.37 -4.33
N LEU A 146 15.64 -7.85 -4.14
CA LEU A 146 14.93 -7.82 -2.87
C LEU A 146 13.96 -8.99 -2.71
N THR A 147 13.63 -9.32 -1.46
CA THR A 147 12.55 -10.24 -1.12
C THR A 147 11.90 -9.82 0.21
N LEU A 148 10.58 -9.98 0.31
CA LEU A 148 9.86 -9.86 1.57
C LEU A 148 9.54 -11.27 2.08
N LEU A 149 10.41 -11.79 2.95
CA LEU A 149 10.34 -13.13 3.50
C LEU A 149 9.21 -13.26 4.53
N ASP A 150 8.52 -14.41 4.52
CA ASP A 150 7.58 -14.81 5.59
C ASP A 150 8.15 -16.04 6.31
N ARG A 151 8.57 -15.86 7.55
CA ARG A 151 9.19 -16.91 8.41
C ARG A 151 8.30 -18.13 8.65
N THR A 152 7.02 -18.05 8.35
CA THR A 152 6.13 -19.23 8.45
C THR A 152 6.21 -20.16 7.23
N CYS A 153 6.84 -19.71 6.17
CA CYS A 153 6.98 -20.45 4.90
C CYS A 153 8.45 -20.63 4.47
N GLU A 154 9.35 -19.80 5.02
CA GLU A 154 10.74 -19.70 4.56
C GLU A 154 11.69 -19.64 5.73
N ASP A 155 12.89 -20.16 5.55
CA ASP A 155 13.98 -20.13 6.55
C ASP A 155 14.62 -18.73 6.55
N LEU A 156 14.48 -18.03 7.71
CA LEU A 156 15.04 -16.69 7.86
C LEU A 156 16.56 -16.71 7.85
N ASP A 157 17.20 -17.65 8.57
CA ASP A 157 18.65 -17.65 8.73
C ASP A 157 19.34 -17.92 7.38
N ALA A 158 18.84 -18.90 6.63
CA ALA A 158 19.33 -19.20 5.30
C ALA A 158 19.12 -18.04 4.31
N ALA A 159 17.98 -17.36 4.38
CA ALA A 159 17.71 -16.23 3.50
C ALA A 159 18.51 -14.98 3.90
N ALA A 160 18.50 -14.61 5.19
CA ALA A 160 19.18 -13.41 5.69
C ALA A 160 20.71 -13.45 5.50
N ALA A 161 21.31 -14.66 5.44
CA ALA A 161 22.74 -14.83 5.16
C ALA A 161 23.12 -14.37 3.72
N ARG A 162 22.16 -14.22 2.81
CA ARG A 162 22.41 -13.83 1.41
C ARG A 162 22.28 -12.33 1.16
N TYR A 163 21.83 -11.55 2.15
CA TYR A 163 21.58 -10.13 2.00
C TYR A 163 22.29 -9.29 3.06
N ARG A 164 22.78 -8.11 2.70
CA ARG A 164 23.39 -7.17 3.63
C ARG A 164 22.37 -6.43 4.48
N THR A 165 21.18 -6.18 3.91
CA THR A 165 20.14 -5.39 4.55
C THR A 165 18.94 -6.23 4.95
N ALA A 166 18.47 -6.05 6.20
CA ALA A 166 17.29 -6.70 6.74
C ALA A 166 16.44 -5.73 7.56
N VAL A 167 15.14 -5.69 7.26
CA VAL A 167 14.14 -4.87 7.94
C VAL A 167 13.00 -5.77 8.40
N GLN A 168 13.00 -6.13 9.69
CA GLN A 168 11.94 -6.95 10.26
C GLN A 168 10.71 -6.10 10.59
N GLY A 169 9.51 -6.60 10.26
CA GLY A 169 8.24 -5.92 10.50
C GLY A 169 7.09 -6.87 10.81
N ILE A 170 5.96 -6.32 11.22
CA ILE A 170 4.77 -7.10 11.55
C ILE A 170 4.07 -7.50 10.25
N ARG A 171 3.85 -8.80 10.06
CA ARG A 171 3.20 -9.34 8.87
C ARG A 171 1.76 -8.82 8.72
N MET A 172 1.44 -8.30 7.54
CA MET A 172 0.08 -7.92 7.13
C MET A 172 -0.50 -8.95 6.14
N VAL A 173 0.27 -9.29 5.10
CA VAL A 173 -0.10 -10.29 4.09
C VAL A 173 0.88 -11.44 4.17
N SER A 174 0.36 -12.67 4.32
CA SER A 174 1.18 -13.89 4.42
C SER A 174 1.75 -14.32 3.08
N CYS A 175 2.68 -15.28 3.10
CA CYS A 175 3.20 -15.95 1.89
C CYS A 175 2.13 -16.64 1.04
N ARG A 176 0.92 -16.88 1.58
CA ARG A 176 -0.24 -17.43 0.89
C ARG A 176 -1.18 -16.35 0.35
N GLY A 177 -0.82 -15.07 0.47
CA GLY A 177 -1.65 -13.95 0.03
C GLY A 177 -2.83 -13.63 0.96
N ASN A 178 -2.85 -14.13 2.19
CA ASN A 178 -3.96 -13.91 3.12
C ASN A 178 -3.69 -12.74 4.05
N ASN A 179 -4.75 -11.96 4.35
CA ASN A 179 -4.77 -11.05 5.48
C ASN A 179 -4.64 -11.85 6.78
N VAL A 180 -3.63 -11.53 7.60
CA VAL A 180 -3.36 -12.25 8.86
C VAL A 180 -3.80 -11.50 10.10
N TRP A 181 -4.36 -10.31 9.94
CA TRP A 181 -4.88 -9.52 11.05
C TRP A 181 -6.35 -9.85 11.30
N SER A 182 -6.72 -10.04 12.55
CA SER A 182 -8.12 -10.12 12.97
C SER A 182 -8.76 -8.73 12.96
N PRO A 183 -10.09 -8.63 12.74
CA PRO A 183 -10.83 -7.39 12.94
C PRO A 183 -10.55 -6.79 14.32
N GLN A 184 -10.37 -5.47 14.39
CA GLN A 184 -10.04 -4.74 15.62
C GLN A 184 -10.54 -3.32 15.57
N ASP A 185 -10.81 -2.74 16.76
CA ASP A 185 -11.32 -1.36 16.89
C ASP A 185 -10.22 -0.31 16.76
N ARG A 186 -8.96 -0.67 17.01
CA ARG A 186 -7.84 0.26 16.91
C ARG A 186 -7.66 0.70 15.46
N ARG A 187 -7.76 2.01 15.26
CA ARG A 187 -7.63 2.66 13.95
C ARG A 187 -6.52 3.71 13.99
N ALA A 188 -5.77 3.80 12.94
CA ALA A 188 -4.69 4.79 12.78
C ALA A 188 -4.33 4.96 11.31
N SER A 189 -3.64 6.03 10.97
CA SER A 189 -2.87 6.11 9.73
C SER A 189 -1.76 5.05 9.74
N VAL A 190 -1.38 4.52 8.58
CA VAL A 190 -0.40 3.42 8.48
C VAL A 190 0.58 3.68 7.35
N ALA A 191 1.86 3.41 7.61
CA ALA A 191 2.89 3.20 6.61
C ALA A 191 3.27 1.73 6.59
N CYS A 192 3.42 1.14 5.40
CA CYS A 192 3.81 -0.25 5.24
C CYS A 192 4.66 -0.48 4.00
N LEU A 193 5.36 -1.61 3.98
CA LEU A 193 6.22 -2.06 2.90
C LEU A 193 5.62 -3.32 2.28
N GLY A 194 5.54 -3.37 0.96
CA GLY A 194 5.00 -4.51 0.24
C GLY A 194 5.87 -4.92 -0.94
N VAL A 195 5.57 -6.11 -1.48
CA VAL A 195 6.16 -6.61 -2.72
C VAL A 195 5.04 -7.14 -3.60
N ASP A 196 5.06 -6.75 -4.88
CA ASP A 196 4.09 -7.23 -5.87
C ASP A 196 4.52 -8.53 -6.55
N GLY A 197 3.68 -9.05 -7.46
CA GLY A 197 3.93 -10.29 -8.17
C GLY A 197 5.09 -10.25 -9.17
N ALA A 198 5.55 -9.06 -9.53
CA ALA A 198 6.73 -8.85 -10.36
C ALA A 198 8.01 -8.63 -9.54
N GLY A 199 7.94 -8.70 -8.20
CA GLY A 199 9.08 -8.48 -7.30
C GLY A 199 9.42 -7.01 -7.07
N ARG A 200 8.52 -6.06 -7.42
CA ARG A 200 8.74 -4.64 -7.23
C ARG A 200 8.42 -4.24 -5.79
N LEU A 201 9.20 -3.29 -5.26
CA LEU A 201 8.98 -2.72 -3.93
C LEU A 201 7.78 -1.77 -3.96
N LEU A 202 6.92 -1.88 -2.97
CA LEU A 202 5.79 -0.98 -2.75
C LEU A 202 5.99 -0.22 -1.43
N LEU A 203 6.18 1.10 -1.51
CA LEU A 203 6.17 2.01 -0.37
C LEU A 203 4.73 2.53 -0.23
N ILE A 204 4.05 2.22 0.87
CA ILE A 204 2.61 2.42 1.00
C ILE A 204 2.31 3.32 2.20
N HIS A 205 1.45 4.31 2.01
CA HIS A 205 0.95 5.17 3.07
C HIS A 205 -0.57 5.32 2.97
N CYS A 206 -1.25 5.15 4.09
CA CYS A 206 -2.68 5.43 4.25
C CYS A 206 -2.88 6.46 5.37
N ARG A 207 -3.36 7.66 5.00
CA ARG A 207 -3.67 8.70 6.00
C ARG A 207 -4.99 8.41 6.73
N ALA A 208 -5.94 7.69 6.10
CA ALA A 208 -7.19 7.32 6.75
C ALA A 208 -6.93 6.51 8.02
N GLU A 209 -7.71 6.77 9.06
CA GLU A 209 -7.66 6.00 10.28
C GLU A 209 -8.46 4.69 10.08
N LEU A 210 -7.81 3.69 9.49
CA LEU A 210 -8.33 2.34 9.33
C LEU A 210 -7.74 1.39 10.37
N SER A 211 -8.44 0.30 10.67
CA SER A 211 -7.79 -0.82 11.34
C SER A 211 -6.77 -1.46 10.39
N VAL A 212 -5.72 -2.07 10.91
CA VAL A 212 -4.73 -2.76 10.05
C VAL A 212 -5.40 -3.90 9.28
N HIS A 213 -6.38 -4.57 9.87
CA HIS A 213 -7.21 -5.57 9.18
C HIS A 213 -7.91 -4.97 7.95
N ASP A 214 -8.64 -3.85 8.13
CA ASP A 214 -9.41 -3.24 7.06
C ASP A 214 -8.50 -2.68 5.95
N LEU A 215 -7.39 -2.04 6.35
CA LEU A 215 -6.39 -1.58 5.39
C LEU A 215 -5.80 -2.76 4.59
N THR A 216 -5.44 -3.86 5.26
CA THR A 216 -4.89 -5.05 4.57
C THR A 216 -5.90 -5.64 3.59
N ALA A 217 -7.17 -5.76 4.00
CA ALA A 217 -8.24 -6.22 3.11
C ALA A 217 -8.41 -5.29 1.90
N ARG A 218 -8.34 -3.96 2.13
CA ARG A 218 -8.41 -2.97 1.06
C ARG A 218 -7.23 -3.10 0.10
N LEU A 219 -5.99 -3.20 0.60
CA LEU A 219 -4.78 -3.34 -0.23
C LEU A 219 -4.83 -4.60 -1.12
N LEU A 220 -5.35 -5.72 -0.59
CA LEU A 220 -5.52 -6.95 -1.36
C LEU A 220 -6.60 -6.83 -2.45
N ALA A 221 -7.58 -5.95 -2.28
CA ALA A 221 -8.63 -5.70 -3.27
C ALA A 221 -8.20 -4.69 -4.36
N LEU A 222 -7.13 -3.92 -4.15
CA LEU A 222 -6.61 -2.96 -5.12
C LEU A 222 -5.81 -3.68 -6.24
N PRO A 223 -5.72 -3.09 -7.45
CA PRO A 223 -4.97 -3.65 -8.56
C PRO A 223 -3.44 -3.45 -8.39
N LEU A 224 -2.91 -3.89 -7.25
CA LEU A 224 -1.50 -3.80 -6.87
C LEU A 224 -0.73 -5.09 -7.17
N ASP A 225 -1.41 -6.20 -7.43
CA ASP A 225 -0.84 -7.55 -7.43
C ASP A 225 0.00 -7.83 -6.15
N LEU A 226 -0.47 -7.32 -5.01
CA LEU A 226 0.23 -7.39 -3.73
C LEU A 226 0.41 -8.84 -3.29
N ARG A 227 1.64 -9.28 -3.16
CA ARG A 227 1.98 -10.65 -2.73
C ARG A 227 2.26 -10.74 -1.26
N ARG A 228 2.98 -9.79 -0.71
CA ARG A 228 3.36 -9.74 0.70
C ARG A 228 3.36 -8.30 1.17
N CYS A 229 3.10 -8.10 2.45
CA CYS A 229 3.13 -6.78 3.06
C CYS A 229 3.47 -6.89 4.55
N GLN A 230 4.27 -5.93 5.03
CA GLN A 230 4.57 -5.73 6.45
C GLN A 230 4.24 -4.31 6.89
N TYR A 231 3.75 -4.21 8.10
CA TYR A 231 3.53 -2.95 8.80
C TYR A 231 4.87 -2.34 9.22
N ALA A 232 5.06 -1.08 8.95
CA ALA A 232 6.27 -0.33 9.30
C ALA A 232 6.02 0.68 10.43
N GLU A 233 4.98 1.50 10.33
CA GLU A 233 4.68 2.52 11.34
C GLU A 233 3.20 2.92 11.31
N GLY A 234 2.70 3.52 12.42
CA GLY A 234 1.32 3.98 12.52
C GLY A 234 1.12 5.30 13.26
N GLY A 235 -0.09 5.81 13.13
CA GLY A 235 -0.47 7.10 13.70
C GLY A 235 0.21 8.27 13.02
N LYS A 236 0.49 9.33 13.78
CA LYS A 236 1.08 10.57 13.25
C LYS A 236 2.49 10.39 12.68
N GLN A 237 3.21 9.33 13.07
CA GLN A 237 4.55 9.02 12.60
C GLN A 237 4.57 8.31 11.24
N ALA A 238 3.45 7.72 10.79
CA ALA A 238 3.37 7.10 9.48
C ALA A 238 3.58 8.14 8.37
N GLN A 239 4.58 7.95 7.52
CA GLN A 239 4.97 8.93 6.50
C GLN A 239 5.39 8.25 5.20
N LEU A 240 5.19 8.98 4.10
CA LEU A 240 5.73 8.71 2.78
C LEU A 240 6.08 10.05 2.13
N SER A 241 7.25 10.13 1.55
CA SER A 241 7.69 11.31 0.77
C SER A 241 8.14 10.90 -0.62
N VAL A 242 7.96 11.80 -1.59
CA VAL A 242 8.39 11.62 -2.99
C VAL A 242 9.13 12.86 -3.46
N ARG A 243 10.25 12.65 -4.16
CA ARG A 243 11.09 13.69 -4.78
C ARG A 243 11.53 13.24 -6.18
N ALA A 244 10.56 12.94 -7.06
CA ALA A 244 10.83 12.46 -8.42
C ALA A 244 9.73 12.87 -9.40
N GLY A 245 10.03 12.93 -10.69
CA GLY A 245 9.06 13.16 -11.76
C GLY A 245 8.31 14.48 -11.65
N GLY A 246 8.92 15.51 -11.06
CA GLY A 246 8.27 16.80 -10.77
C GLY A 246 7.27 16.74 -9.60
N VAL A 247 7.24 15.63 -8.84
CA VAL A 247 6.52 15.52 -7.57
C VAL A 247 7.48 15.82 -6.42
N SER A 248 7.07 16.71 -5.52
CA SER A 248 7.76 17.01 -4.25
C SER A 248 6.68 17.11 -3.18
N GLU A 249 6.33 15.95 -2.60
CA GLU A 249 5.19 15.80 -1.69
C GLU A 249 5.57 15.01 -0.44
N ASP A 250 5.00 15.44 0.69
CA ASP A 250 5.13 14.79 1.99
C ASP A 250 3.75 14.42 2.52
N TRP A 251 3.51 13.14 2.73
CA TRP A 251 2.28 12.63 3.32
C TRP A 251 2.55 12.08 4.71
N THR A 252 1.83 12.63 5.69
CA THR A 252 1.98 12.27 7.09
C THR A 252 0.71 11.65 7.63
N GLY A 253 0.84 10.87 8.68
CA GLY A 253 -0.30 10.31 9.39
C GLY A 253 -1.13 11.40 10.06
N ARG A 254 -2.37 11.07 10.36
CA ARG A 254 -3.32 12.00 10.98
C ARG A 254 -2.90 12.33 12.40
N MET A 255 -2.86 13.60 12.69
CA MET A 255 -2.70 14.14 14.05
C MET A 255 -3.96 14.90 14.44
N ARG A 256 -4.55 14.55 15.58
CA ARG A 256 -5.70 15.28 16.14
C ARG A 256 -5.22 16.34 17.11
N GLY A 257 -5.65 17.56 16.90
CA GLY A 257 -5.46 18.66 17.85
C GLY A 257 -6.33 18.50 19.12
N ILE A 258 -6.16 19.40 20.06
CA ILE A 258 -6.82 19.36 21.38
C ILE A 258 -8.35 19.31 21.26
N PHE A 259 -8.92 19.91 20.22
CA PHE A 259 -10.37 19.91 19.95
C PHE A 259 -10.79 18.88 18.90
N GLY A 260 -9.94 17.87 18.62
CA GLY A 260 -10.24 16.81 17.67
C GLY A 260 -10.09 17.16 16.17
N GLN A 261 -9.72 18.42 15.86
CA GLN A 261 -9.47 18.85 14.48
C GLN A 261 -8.24 18.12 13.88
N ASP A 262 -8.24 17.92 12.57
CA ASP A 262 -7.07 17.41 11.86
C ASP A 262 -5.99 18.50 11.77
N VAL A 263 -4.79 18.20 12.30
CA VAL A 263 -3.64 19.09 12.27
C VAL A 263 -2.68 18.61 11.21
N SER A 264 -2.38 19.47 10.25
CA SER A 264 -1.34 19.22 9.26
C SER A 264 0.03 19.48 9.90
N VAL A 265 0.92 18.50 9.81
CA VAL A 265 2.34 18.64 10.17
C VAL A 265 3.18 18.34 8.94
N SER A 266 4.26 19.09 8.76
CA SER A 266 5.16 18.95 7.60
C SER A 266 6.02 17.67 7.63
N GLY A 267 6.02 16.95 8.74
CA GLY A 267 6.76 15.71 8.94
C GLY A 267 6.97 15.46 10.43
N TRP A 268 7.21 14.22 10.77
CA TRP A 268 7.57 13.82 12.12
C TRP A 268 8.98 13.22 12.10
N PRO A 269 9.90 13.66 12.96
CA PRO A 269 11.24 13.09 13.00
C PRO A 269 11.19 11.59 13.31
N VAL A 270 11.72 10.76 12.41
CA VAL A 270 11.78 9.30 12.52
C VAL A 270 13.22 8.83 12.39
N PRO A 271 13.62 7.74 13.10
CA PRO A 271 15.00 7.30 13.14
C PRO A 271 15.44 6.46 11.95
N ASN A 272 14.49 5.87 11.21
CA ASN A 272 14.81 4.93 10.15
C ASN A 272 13.79 4.97 9.01
N VAL A 273 14.29 4.89 7.78
CA VAL A 273 13.49 4.89 6.55
C VAL A 273 14.04 3.87 5.55
N VAL A 274 13.13 3.36 4.70
CA VAL A 274 13.46 2.69 3.44
C VAL A 274 13.17 3.68 2.31
N GLY A 275 14.11 3.89 1.42
CA GLY A 275 13.99 4.78 0.28
C GLY A 275 14.58 4.17 -0.98
#